data_93cf834cad5356a9d9291b3a4054acd5
#
_entry.id   93cf834cad5356a9d9291b3a4054acd5
#
_cell.length_a   1.000
_cell.length_b   1.000
_cell.length_c   1.000
_cell.angle_alpha   90.00
_cell.angle_beta   90.00
_cell.angle_gamma   90.00
#
_symmetry.space_group_name_H-M   'P 1'
#
loop_
_entity.id
_entity.type
_entity.pdbx_description
1 polymer ?
#
loop_
_entity_poly.entity_id
_entity_poly.type
_entity_poly.pdbx_seq_one_letter_code
_entity_poly.pdbx_strand_id
1 'polypeptide(L)'
;MIGPNFPEDSTSKQDKQNTSETPSKKSIIVGAGFGGLAMGLRLRRLGYEVTIIDNNPMPGGRAQVYRKEAYKFDAGPTVITAPFLFDELFQLFGKDRKDYVEFLPVEPWYRFEFADGERLDYGGILEDTIAEIDRVSPGEGSGYQNLVRFSKRIFQVGFEKLADQPFHRFGVMLKQVPPLLALKSYLSVYTLVSKFLKDDRLRRAFSIHPLLVGGNPMQTTSIYCLIHYLERKWGIWFPRGGTGELVKALVKLSEEVGIKFELNSQVDKVLVENGRACGIQFSNGEKRNSHLVAFDADPPKVYRKLIDSTHRMKWTDSKLDNLAYSMGLFVWYFGTTKAYPDVQHHTIIMGETFKELLAEIYKQKVLSDDLSLYLHRPAATDATMAPEGGDAFYVLAPVPNKKAQVNWKEAGEKVRMQVQKQLQDSLLPRLDEYLDISFFVTPDDFEDKFNTLWG
;
A
#
# COMPACT_ATOMS: atom_id res chain seq x y z
N MET A 1 13.35 7.31 22.27
CA MET A 1 13.76 6.25 21.34
C MET A 1 13.69 4.95 22.10
N ILE A 2 12.62 4.19 21.95
CA ILE A 2 12.51 2.81 22.45
C ILE A 2 11.83 2.06 21.33
N GLY A 3 12.64 1.36 20.50
CA GLY A 3 12.15 0.35 19.59
C GLY A 3 11.59 -0.84 20.38
N PRO A 4 10.77 -1.72 19.78
CA PRO A 4 10.32 -2.92 20.46
C PRO A 4 11.53 -3.74 20.89
N ASN A 5 11.63 -4.06 22.19
CA ASN A 5 12.62 -4.99 22.74
C ASN A 5 12.32 -6.38 22.18
N PHE A 6 13.15 -6.83 21.26
CA PHE A 6 13.25 -8.26 20.96
C PHE A 6 14.10 -8.93 22.04
N PRO A 7 13.75 -10.14 22.49
CA PRO A 7 14.57 -10.85 23.48
C PRO A 7 15.97 -11.08 22.91
N GLU A 8 16.98 -10.64 23.62
CA GLU A 8 18.38 -11.00 23.36
C GLU A 8 18.52 -12.52 23.46
N ASP A 9 18.94 -13.11 22.38
CA ASP A 9 19.23 -14.55 22.30
C ASP A 9 20.52 -14.83 23.06
N SER A 10 20.37 -15.28 24.33
CA SER A 10 21.48 -15.69 25.17
C SER A 10 21.93 -17.10 24.81
N THR A 11 22.69 -17.23 23.73
CA THR A 11 23.51 -18.43 23.48
C THR A 11 24.83 -18.07 22.80
N SER A 12 25.75 -17.46 23.56
CA SER A 12 27.17 -17.57 23.27
C SER A 12 27.68 -18.94 23.79
N LYS A 13 27.55 -19.98 22.99
CA LYS A 13 28.36 -21.16 23.08
C LYS A 13 29.15 -21.29 21.79
N GLN A 14 30.46 -21.09 21.93
CA GLN A 14 31.45 -21.54 20.98
C GLN A 14 31.27 -23.05 20.77
N ASP A 15 30.66 -23.44 19.65
CA ASP A 15 30.72 -24.81 19.17
C ASP A 15 31.65 -24.87 17.96
N LYS A 16 32.65 -25.74 18.18
CA LYS A 16 33.69 -26.09 17.22
C LYS A 16 33.12 -26.54 15.90
N GLN A 17 33.77 -26.08 14.85
CA GLN A 17 33.64 -26.54 13.48
C GLN A 17 33.49 -28.06 13.42
N ASN A 18 32.32 -28.51 13.03
CA ASN A 18 32.09 -29.80 12.41
C ASN A 18 31.35 -29.53 11.12
N THR A 19 32.08 -29.41 10.01
CA THR A 19 31.58 -29.22 8.66
C THR A 19 30.99 -30.52 8.13
N SER A 20 29.82 -30.89 8.60
CA SER A 20 28.87 -31.65 7.79
C SER A 20 27.95 -30.63 7.11
N GLU A 21 28.14 -30.33 5.85
CA GLU A 21 27.25 -29.52 5.03
C GLU A 21 25.86 -30.16 5.03
N THR A 22 25.02 -29.75 5.98
CA THR A 22 23.59 -30.01 5.87
C THR A 22 23.15 -29.25 4.61
N PRO A 23 22.56 -29.93 3.58
CA PRO A 23 22.20 -29.26 2.34
C PRO A 23 21.30 -28.06 2.66
N SER A 24 21.69 -26.87 2.18
CA SER A 24 20.99 -25.64 2.47
C SER A 24 19.55 -25.76 1.98
N LYS A 25 18.59 -25.43 2.83
CA LYS A 25 17.17 -25.49 2.47
C LYS A 25 16.88 -24.44 1.40
N LYS A 26 16.37 -24.87 0.25
CA LYS A 26 16.00 -23.99 -0.88
C LYS A 26 14.61 -23.41 -0.65
N SER A 27 14.43 -22.13 -0.96
CA SER A 27 13.13 -21.46 -1.02
C SER A 27 12.95 -20.72 -2.34
N ILE A 28 11.74 -20.79 -2.86
CA ILE A 28 11.29 -20.04 -4.04
C ILE A 28 10.22 -19.05 -3.59
N ILE A 29 10.39 -17.80 -3.98
CA ILE A 29 9.41 -16.74 -3.78
C ILE A 29 8.92 -16.28 -5.15
N VAL A 30 7.62 -16.31 -5.37
CA VAL A 30 6.98 -15.86 -6.61
C VAL A 30 6.38 -14.48 -6.36
N GLY A 31 6.94 -13.49 -7.04
CA GLY A 31 6.66 -12.07 -6.88
C GLY A 31 7.83 -11.32 -6.23
N ALA A 32 8.32 -10.29 -6.93
CA ALA A 32 9.43 -9.43 -6.51
C ALA A 32 8.94 -8.05 -6.01
N GLY A 33 7.73 -7.96 -5.47
CA GLY A 33 7.21 -6.76 -4.81
C GLY A 33 7.83 -6.57 -3.41
N PHE A 34 7.39 -5.56 -2.66
CA PHE A 34 7.90 -5.32 -1.29
C PHE A 34 7.75 -6.53 -0.36
N GLY A 35 6.62 -7.25 -0.47
CA GLY A 35 6.38 -8.45 0.36
C GLY A 35 7.35 -9.57 0.02
N GLY A 36 7.61 -9.81 -1.27
CA GLY A 36 8.56 -10.83 -1.74
C GLY A 36 9.99 -10.50 -1.36
N LEU A 37 10.43 -9.25 -1.52
CA LEU A 37 11.74 -8.78 -1.10
C LEU A 37 11.94 -8.92 0.41
N ALA A 38 10.97 -8.46 1.21
CA ALA A 38 11.03 -8.56 2.68
C ALA A 38 11.05 -10.03 3.14
N MET A 39 10.25 -10.89 2.52
CA MET A 39 10.21 -12.33 2.81
C MET A 39 11.53 -12.99 2.43
N GLY A 40 12.11 -12.63 1.28
CA GLY A 40 13.40 -13.12 0.82
C GLY A 40 14.52 -12.82 1.80
N LEU A 41 14.62 -11.58 2.26
CA LEU A 41 15.59 -11.16 3.26
C LEU A 41 15.43 -11.94 4.59
N ARG A 42 14.19 -12.11 5.09
CA ARG A 42 13.93 -12.88 6.32
C ARG A 42 14.28 -14.36 6.16
N LEU A 43 13.91 -15.01 5.04
CA LEU A 43 14.27 -16.39 4.75
C LEU A 43 15.79 -16.56 4.61
N ARG A 44 16.46 -15.62 3.96
CA ARG A 44 17.92 -15.62 3.84
C ARG A 44 18.59 -15.54 5.21
N ARG A 45 18.09 -14.68 6.11
CA ARG A 45 18.56 -14.59 7.50
C ARG A 45 18.36 -15.88 8.29
N LEU A 46 17.34 -16.67 7.95
CA LEU A 46 17.08 -18.00 8.51
C LEU A 46 17.91 -19.12 7.86
N GLY A 47 18.87 -18.81 6.96
CA GLY A 47 19.77 -19.75 6.33
C GLY A 47 19.26 -20.44 5.08
N TYR A 48 18.14 -19.98 4.48
CA TYR A 48 17.68 -20.52 3.21
C TYR A 48 18.51 -20.00 2.04
N GLU A 49 18.70 -20.86 1.02
CA GLU A 49 19.06 -20.42 -0.32
C GLU A 49 17.80 -19.91 -1.03
N VAL A 50 17.75 -18.61 -1.29
CA VAL A 50 16.53 -17.92 -1.76
C VAL A 50 16.64 -17.58 -3.24
N THR A 51 15.61 -17.91 -4.01
CA THR A 51 15.39 -17.41 -5.38
C THR A 51 14.05 -16.69 -5.44
N ILE A 52 14.06 -15.44 -5.90
CA ILE A 52 12.86 -14.64 -6.16
C ILE A 52 12.59 -14.66 -7.66
N ILE A 53 11.37 -15.00 -8.03
CA ILE A 53 10.93 -15.15 -9.44
C ILE A 53 9.82 -14.15 -9.70
N ASP A 54 9.88 -13.44 -10.83
CA ASP A 54 8.83 -12.53 -11.25
C ASP A 54 8.60 -12.64 -12.77
N ASN A 55 7.36 -12.46 -13.21
CA ASN A 55 7.02 -12.42 -14.63
C ASN A 55 7.34 -11.06 -15.29
N ASN A 56 7.56 -10.02 -14.49
CA ASN A 56 7.94 -8.70 -14.98
C ASN A 56 9.46 -8.61 -15.24
N PRO A 57 9.89 -7.67 -16.10
CA PRO A 57 11.31 -7.44 -16.38
C PRO A 57 12.06 -6.73 -15.25
N MET A 58 11.34 -6.15 -14.28
CA MET A 58 11.92 -5.42 -13.16
C MET A 58 11.23 -5.79 -11.85
N PRO A 59 11.98 -5.84 -10.74
CA PRO A 59 11.40 -5.99 -9.41
C PRO A 59 10.62 -4.74 -8.99
N GLY A 60 9.80 -4.87 -7.94
CA GLY A 60 9.04 -3.79 -7.34
C GLY A 60 7.52 -4.00 -7.39
N GLY A 61 7.03 -4.86 -8.29
CA GLY A 61 5.60 -5.10 -8.42
C GLY A 61 4.83 -3.79 -8.65
N ARG A 62 3.89 -3.46 -7.76
CA ARG A 62 3.13 -2.19 -7.82
C ARG A 62 3.92 -0.95 -7.38
N ALA A 63 5.11 -1.11 -6.79
CA ALA A 63 6.00 -0.01 -6.42
C ALA A 63 7.00 0.37 -7.52
N GLN A 64 6.69 0.05 -8.78
CA GLN A 64 7.47 0.46 -9.95
C GLN A 64 7.38 1.98 -10.18
N VAL A 65 8.27 2.48 -11.04
CA VAL A 65 8.29 3.89 -11.46
C VAL A 65 8.18 3.94 -12.97
N TYR A 66 7.21 4.70 -13.47
CA TYR A 66 7.15 5.04 -14.88
C TYR A 66 8.09 6.21 -15.17
N ARG A 67 8.96 6.02 -16.16
CA ARG A 67 9.84 7.07 -16.66
C ARG A 67 9.40 7.43 -18.07
N LYS A 68 9.06 8.69 -18.27
CA LYS A 68 8.65 9.24 -19.57
C LYS A 68 9.41 10.53 -19.77
N GLU A 69 10.33 10.55 -20.72
CA GLU A 69 11.23 11.68 -20.95
C GLU A 69 11.92 12.10 -19.63
N ALA A 70 11.80 13.35 -19.20
CA ALA A 70 12.38 13.84 -17.95
C ALA A 70 11.48 13.65 -16.70
N TYR A 71 10.28 13.10 -16.87
CA TYR A 71 9.32 12.90 -15.77
C TYR A 71 9.45 11.52 -15.13
N LYS A 72 9.26 11.48 -13.81
CA LYS A 72 9.22 10.25 -13.02
C LYS A 72 7.89 10.16 -12.28
N PHE A 73 7.19 9.04 -12.42
CA PHE A 73 5.90 8.81 -11.79
C PHE A 73 5.95 7.54 -10.96
N ASP A 74 5.68 7.65 -9.66
CA ASP A 74 5.50 6.47 -8.82
C ASP A 74 4.22 5.73 -9.21
N ALA A 75 4.31 4.41 -9.41
CA ALA A 75 3.17 3.60 -9.87
C ALA A 75 2.30 3.04 -8.74
N GLY A 76 2.66 3.28 -7.49
CA GLY A 76 1.98 2.63 -6.37
C GLY A 76 2.13 3.36 -5.03
N PRO A 77 2.47 2.65 -3.97
CA PRO A 77 2.45 3.22 -2.63
C PRO A 77 3.50 4.34 -2.47
N THR A 78 3.04 5.53 -2.11
CA THR A 78 3.89 6.72 -1.92
C THR A 78 3.87 7.26 -0.49
N VAL A 79 2.99 6.72 0.36
CA VAL A 79 2.84 7.14 1.76
C VAL A 79 3.59 6.16 2.67
N ILE A 80 4.75 6.57 3.19
CA ILE A 80 5.53 5.75 4.13
C ILE A 80 5.30 6.26 5.55
N THR A 81 4.53 5.52 6.34
CA THR A 81 4.17 5.86 7.73
C THR A 81 4.94 5.06 8.77
N ALA A 82 5.64 4.01 8.38
CA ALA A 82 6.38 3.10 9.28
C ALA A 82 7.80 2.84 8.76
N PRO A 83 8.67 3.88 8.67
CA PRO A 83 10.01 3.75 8.10
C PRO A 83 10.88 2.70 8.80
N PHE A 84 10.69 2.51 10.11
CA PHE A 84 11.41 1.52 10.92
C PHE A 84 11.23 0.07 10.45
N LEU A 85 10.12 -0.26 9.75
CA LEU A 85 9.94 -1.60 9.17
C LEU A 85 10.91 -1.86 8.02
N PHE A 86 11.30 -0.82 7.30
CA PHE A 86 12.35 -0.93 6.29
C PHE A 86 13.73 -0.95 6.96
N ASP A 87 13.98 -0.09 7.97
CA ASP A 87 15.24 -0.07 8.70
C ASP A 87 15.56 -1.47 9.29
N GLU A 88 14.55 -2.17 9.82
CA GLU A 88 14.67 -3.54 10.33
C GLU A 88 15.24 -4.51 9.28
N LEU A 89 14.79 -4.45 8.02
CA LEU A 89 15.27 -5.35 6.97
C LEU A 89 16.77 -5.21 6.71
N PHE A 90 17.30 -3.98 6.74
CA PHE A 90 18.74 -3.72 6.62
C PHE A 90 19.49 -4.17 7.87
N GLN A 91 18.93 -3.91 9.05
CA GLN A 91 19.53 -4.31 10.34
C GLN A 91 19.67 -5.82 10.50
N LEU A 92 18.80 -6.64 9.86
CA LEU A 92 18.96 -8.11 9.82
C LEU A 92 20.36 -8.54 9.33
N PHE A 93 21.03 -7.71 8.55
CA PHE A 93 22.36 -7.97 7.96
C PHE A 93 23.42 -6.98 8.42
N GLY A 94 23.17 -6.24 9.51
CA GLY A 94 24.11 -5.26 10.06
C GLY A 94 24.34 -4.04 9.17
N LYS A 95 23.34 -3.68 8.33
CA LYS A 95 23.38 -2.54 7.43
C LYS A 95 22.48 -1.42 7.93
N ASP A 96 22.73 -0.18 7.50
CA ASP A 96 21.82 0.96 7.69
C ASP A 96 21.12 1.29 6.35
N ARG A 97 19.78 1.41 6.38
CA ARG A 97 19.00 1.81 5.20
C ARG A 97 19.47 3.15 4.63
N LYS A 98 19.96 4.06 5.47
CA LYS A 98 20.41 5.39 5.04
C LYS A 98 21.59 5.34 4.07
N ASP A 99 22.39 4.28 4.08
CA ASP A 99 23.48 4.06 3.13
C ASP A 99 22.97 3.64 1.73
N TYR A 100 21.67 3.33 1.61
CA TYR A 100 21.04 2.82 0.40
C TYR A 100 19.97 3.76 -0.16
N VAL A 101 19.15 4.36 0.70
CA VAL A 101 18.07 5.28 0.30
C VAL A 101 17.78 6.29 1.41
N GLU A 102 17.66 7.55 1.01
CA GLU A 102 17.28 8.66 1.90
C GLU A 102 15.76 8.79 1.95
N PHE A 103 15.20 8.97 3.17
CA PHE A 103 13.80 9.33 3.36
C PHE A 103 13.70 10.81 3.70
N LEU A 104 12.88 11.53 2.93
CA LEU A 104 12.54 12.93 3.13
C LEU A 104 11.24 13.05 3.91
N PRO A 105 11.13 13.92 4.91
CA PRO A 105 9.86 14.18 5.57
C PRO A 105 8.90 14.90 4.62
N VAL A 106 7.62 14.56 4.70
CA VAL A 106 6.54 15.20 3.94
C VAL A 106 5.74 16.08 4.89
N GLU A 107 5.61 17.38 4.57
CA GLU A 107 4.80 18.34 5.33
C GLU A 107 4.08 19.32 4.38
N PRO A 108 2.77 19.53 4.56
CA PRO A 108 1.87 18.75 5.42
C PRO A 108 1.80 17.29 4.96
N TRP A 109 1.38 16.39 5.84
CA TRP A 109 1.20 14.96 5.47
C TRP A 109 0.15 14.78 4.41
N TYR A 110 -1.01 15.48 4.59
CA TYR A 110 -2.09 15.56 3.62
C TYR A 110 -2.69 16.94 3.64
N ARG A 111 -3.08 17.45 2.47
CA ARG A 111 -4.05 18.52 2.32
C ARG A 111 -5.38 17.92 1.91
N PHE A 112 -6.45 18.26 2.60
CA PHE A 112 -7.82 17.98 2.20
C PHE A 112 -8.43 19.21 1.58
N GLU A 113 -9.00 19.06 0.40
CA GLU A 113 -9.81 20.07 -0.30
C GLU A 113 -11.26 19.62 -0.24
N PHE A 114 -12.13 20.39 0.41
CA PHE A 114 -13.54 20.07 0.52
C PHE A 114 -14.34 20.75 -0.57
N ALA A 115 -15.53 20.20 -0.92
CA ALA A 115 -16.38 20.72 -1.99
C ALA A 115 -16.90 22.14 -1.74
N ASP A 116 -16.97 22.56 -0.48
CA ASP A 116 -17.34 23.93 -0.09
C ASP A 116 -16.19 24.95 -0.22
N GLY A 117 -15.03 24.53 -0.73
CA GLY A 117 -13.83 25.35 -0.91
C GLY A 117 -12.96 25.47 0.36
N GLU A 118 -13.39 24.88 1.47
CA GLU A 118 -12.56 24.86 2.71
C GLU A 118 -11.41 23.85 2.56
N ARG A 119 -10.31 24.12 3.26
CA ARG A 119 -9.08 23.31 3.26
C ARG A 119 -8.72 22.88 4.67
N LEU A 120 -8.09 21.73 4.79
CA LEU A 120 -7.50 21.23 6.02
C LEU A 120 -6.10 20.69 5.75
N ASP A 121 -5.06 21.31 6.31
CA ASP A 121 -3.70 20.81 6.30
C ASP A 121 -3.49 19.91 7.53
N TYR A 122 -3.21 18.64 7.28
CA TYR A 122 -2.99 17.63 8.31
C TYR A 122 -1.52 17.23 8.31
N GLY A 123 -0.83 17.52 9.41
CA GLY A 123 0.61 17.28 9.56
C GLY A 123 1.17 17.94 10.81
N GLY A 124 2.47 18.20 10.81
CA GLY A 124 3.15 18.94 11.88
C GLY A 124 3.07 18.29 13.26
N ILE A 125 3.25 19.08 14.29
CA ILE A 125 3.01 18.65 15.68
C ILE A 125 1.51 18.57 15.97
N LEU A 126 1.15 17.94 17.10
CA LEU A 126 -0.26 17.72 17.45
C LEU A 126 -1.03 19.04 17.60
N GLU A 127 -0.38 20.03 18.16
CA GLU A 127 -0.93 21.36 18.41
C GLU A 127 -1.29 22.09 17.13
N ASP A 128 -0.45 21.98 16.07
CA ASP A 128 -0.71 22.59 14.76
C ASP A 128 -1.96 21.96 14.13
N THR A 129 -2.08 20.63 14.17
CA THR A 129 -3.28 19.94 13.66
C THR A 129 -4.54 20.31 14.47
N ILE A 130 -4.44 20.45 15.78
CA ILE A 130 -5.57 20.89 16.62
C ILE A 130 -6.01 22.30 16.22
N ALA A 131 -5.06 23.22 16.05
CA ALA A 131 -5.35 24.59 15.63
C ALA A 131 -6.02 24.64 14.25
N GLU A 132 -5.52 23.83 13.31
CA GLU A 132 -6.08 23.74 11.96
C GLU A 132 -7.49 23.12 11.95
N ILE A 133 -7.75 22.12 12.79
CA ILE A 133 -9.10 21.55 12.98
C ILE A 133 -10.04 22.59 13.58
N ASP A 134 -9.60 23.33 14.61
CA ASP A 134 -10.43 24.36 15.26
C ASP A 134 -10.66 25.56 14.32
N ARG A 135 -9.79 25.82 13.35
CA ARG A 135 -10.00 26.81 12.28
C ARG A 135 -11.16 26.36 11.36
N VAL A 136 -11.17 25.09 10.96
CA VAL A 136 -12.21 24.52 10.07
C VAL A 136 -13.53 24.33 10.81
N SER A 137 -13.48 23.89 12.07
CA SER A 137 -14.67 23.62 12.88
C SER A 137 -14.35 23.87 14.36
N PRO A 138 -14.73 25.06 14.89
CA PRO A 138 -14.40 25.48 16.24
C PRO A 138 -14.84 24.49 17.33
N GLY A 139 -13.91 24.12 18.22
CA GLY A 139 -14.13 23.20 19.34
C GLY A 139 -13.94 21.71 19.02
N GLU A 140 -13.66 21.34 17.78
CA GLU A 140 -13.45 19.93 17.37
C GLU A 140 -12.02 19.43 17.65
N GLY A 141 -11.03 20.32 17.86
CA GLY A 141 -9.65 19.95 18.14
C GLY A 141 -9.51 19.04 19.36
N SER A 142 -10.32 19.25 20.41
CA SER A 142 -10.38 18.37 21.58
C SER A 142 -10.88 16.96 21.23
N GLY A 143 -11.83 16.85 20.30
CA GLY A 143 -12.34 15.59 19.77
C GLY A 143 -11.23 14.81 19.05
N TYR A 144 -10.47 15.50 18.19
CA TYR A 144 -9.33 14.91 17.50
C TYR A 144 -8.25 14.41 18.50
N GLN A 145 -7.91 15.21 19.52
CA GLN A 145 -6.97 14.78 20.56
C GLN A 145 -7.42 13.48 21.25
N ASN A 146 -8.73 13.35 21.52
CA ASN A 146 -9.30 12.13 22.09
C ASN A 146 -9.25 10.95 21.10
N LEU A 147 -9.47 11.19 19.81
CA LEU A 147 -9.30 10.17 18.75
C LEU A 147 -7.87 9.65 18.73
N VAL A 148 -6.86 10.53 18.75
CA VAL A 148 -5.43 10.14 18.77
C VAL A 148 -5.09 9.32 20.01
N ARG A 149 -5.58 9.72 21.21
CA ARG A 149 -5.39 8.93 22.44
C ARG A 149 -6.02 7.55 22.36
N PHE A 150 -7.21 7.46 21.75
CA PHE A 150 -7.86 6.15 21.55
C PHE A 150 -7.11 5.32 20.50
N SER A 151 -6.64 5.93 19.42
CA SER A 151 -5.82 5.30 18.37
C SER A 151 -4.51 4.72 18.91
N LYS A 152 -3.88 5.39 19.89
CA LYS A 152 -2.71 4.86 20.60
C LYS A 152 -3.01 3.50 21.25
N ARG A 153 -4.17 3.36 21.89
CA ARG A 153 -4.58 2.09 22.52
C ARG A 153 -4.81 0.99 21.47
N ILE A 154 -5.42 1.36 20.33
CA ILE A 154 -5.61 0.43 19.23
C ILE A 154 -4.24 0.00 18.67
N PHE A 155 -3.31 0.95 18.50
CA PHE A 155 -1.96 0.70 18.01
C PHE A 155 -1.20 -0.28 18.92
N GLN A 156 -1.24 -0.08 20.24
CA GLN A 156 -0.56 -0.95 21.21
C GLN A 156 -1.04 -2.39 21.16
N VAL A 157 -2.31 -2.63 20.84
CA VAL A 157 -2.85 -3.99 20.69
C VAL A 157 -2.75 -4.48 19.27
N GLY A 158 -3.24 -3.70 18.30
CA GLY A 158 -3.37 -4.12 16.91
C GLY A 158 -2.03 -4.21 16.18
N PHE A 159 -1.08 -3.33 16.51
CA PHE A 159 0.23 -3.30 15.87
C PHE A 159 1.33 -3.93 16.75
N GLU A 160 1.57 -3.40 17.96
CA GLU A 160 2.71 -3.87 18.78
C GLU A 160 2.56 -5.31 19.26
N LYS A 161 1.32 -5.82 19.48
CA LYS A 161 1.10 -7.17 19.98
C LYS A 161 0.63 -8.17 18.93
N LEU A 162 0.00 -7.71 17.86
CA LEU A 162 -0.70 -8.60 16.94
C LEU A 162 -0.20 -8.56 15.50
N ALA A 163 0.60 -7.56 15.08
CA ALA A 163 1.02 -7.42 13.68
C ALA A 163 1.86 -8.61 13.18
N ASP A 164 2.62 -9.25 14.05
CA ASP A 164 3.48 -10.40 13.76
C ASP A 164 2.83 -11.76 14.09
N GLN A 165 1.59 -11.76 14.63
CA GLN A 165 0.93 -12.99 15.06
C GLN A 165 0.15 -13.65 13.91
N PRO A 166 0.33 -14.97 13.70
CA PRO A 166 -0.42 -15.68 12.68
C PRO A 166 -1.85 -15.97 13.15
N PHE A 167 -2.84 -15.38 12.50
CA PHE A 167 -4.28 -15.57 12.82
C PHE A 167 -4.91 -16.85 12.26
N HIS A 168 -4.14 -17.81 11.77
CA HIS A 168 -4.67 -19.04 11.18
C HIS A 168 -5.20 -20.06 12.19
N ARG A 169 -4.88 -19.90 13.49
CA ARG A 169 -5.34 -20.79 14.58
C ARG A 169 -6.53 -20.19 15.32
N PHE A 170 -7.64 -20.92 15.36
CA PHE A 170 -8.89 -20.49 16.02
C PHE A 170 -8.68 -20.09 17.49
N GLY A 171 -7.87 -20.85 18.24
CA GLY A 171 -7.56 -20.54 19.65
C GLY A 171 -6.81 -19.22 19.85
N VAL A 172 -5.97 -18.80 18.88
CA VAL A 172 -5.32 -17.49 18.90
C VAL A 172 -6.34 -16.39 18.69
N MET A 173 -7.26 -16.57 17.74
CA MET A 173 -8.34 -15.62 17.48
C MET A 173 -9.25 -15.42 18.70
N LEU A 174 -9.68 -16.51 19.36
CA LEU A 174 -10.52 -16.45 20.55
C LEU A 174 -9.90 -15.62 21.69
N LYS A 175 -8.60 -15.75 21.93
CA LYS A 175 -7.86 -14.96 22.94
C LYS A 175 -7.87 -13.46 22.64
N GLN A 176 -8.01 -13.07 21.39
CA GLN A 176 -8.00 -11.66 20.99
C GLN A 176 -9.41 -11.02 21.05
N VAL A 177 -10.48 -11.79 21.19
CA VAL A 177 -11.84 -11.25 21.21
C VAL A 177 -12.06 -10.21 22.33
N PRO A 178 -11.70 -10.45 23.61
CA PRO A 178 -11.91 -9.45 24.66
C PRO A 178 -11.19 -8.12 24.42
N PRO A 179 -9.86 -8.07 24.09
CA PRO A 179 -9.19 -6.81 23.80
C PRO A 179 -9.75 -6.11 22.56
N LEU A 180 -10.15 -6.85 21.52
CA LEU A 180 -10.74 -6.28 20.31
C LEU A 180 -12.12 -5.65 20.60
N LEU A 181 -12.94 -6.27 21.43
CA LEU A 181 -14.21 -5.71 21.88
C LEU A 181 -14.02 -4.44 22.70
N ALA A 182 -13.06 -4.43 23.63
CA ALA A 182 -12.72 -3.23 24.42
C ALA A 182 -12.26 -2.06 23.56
N LEU A 183 -11.61 -2.34 22.43
CA LEU A 183 -11.17 -1.37 21.42
C LEU A 183 -12.28 -1.00 20.41
N LYS A 184 -13.50 -1.52 20.59
CA LYS A 184 -14.65 -1.29 19.70
C LYS A 184 -14.37 -1.70 18.24
N SER A 185 -13.54 -2.71 18.01
CA SER A 185 -13.13 -3.15 16.66
C SER A 185 -14.29 -3.67 15.81
N TYR A 186 -15.46 -3.90 16.40
CA TYR A 186 -16.70 -4.22 15.71
C TYR A 186 -17.36 -3.02 15.00
N LEU A 187 -16.94 -1.80 15.33
CA LEU A 187 -17.38 -0.60 14.62
C LEU A 187 -16.60 -0.44 13.30
N SER A 188 -17.18 0.31 12.38
CA SER A 188 -16.43 0.80 11.23
C SER A 188 -15.53 1.97 11.61
N VAL A 189 -14.52 2.26 10.79
CA VAL A 189 -13.65 3.46 10.96
C VAL A 189 -14.49 4.70 11.04
N TYR A 190 -15.41 4.93 10.08
CA TYR A 190 -16.26 6.11 10.07
C TYR A 190 -17.13 6.21 11.32
N THR A 191 -17.69 5.10 11.78
CA THR A 191 -18.52 5.08 13.01
C THR A 191 -17.70 5.39 14.27
N LEU A 192 -16.45 4.91 14.34
CA LEU A 192 -15.57 5.22 15.47
C LEU A 192 -15.16 6.70 15.46
N VAL A 193 -14.70 7.22 14.32
CA VAL A 193 -14.32 8.64 14.14
C VAL A 193 -15.48 9.56 14.50
N SER A 194 -16.71 9.22 14.09
CA SER A 194 -17.93 9.98 14.38
C SER A 194 -18.29 10.04 15.88
N LYS A 195 -17.66 9.23 16.74
CA LYS A 195 -17.81 9.36 18.20
C LYS A 195 -16.95 10.48 18.80
N PHE A 196 -15.96 10.93 18.06
CA PHE A 196 -15.02 11.96 18.51
C PHE A 196 -15.20 13.29 17.78
N LEU A 197 -15.61 13.26 16.51
CA LEU A 197 -15.78 14.42 15.65
C LEU A 197 -17.24 14.55 15.21
N LYS A 198 -17.75 15.79 15.12
CA LYS A 198 -19.14 16.08 14.74
C LYS A 198 -19.26 16.65 13.33
N ASP A 199 -18.30 17.49 12.92
CA ASP A 199 -18.25 18.06 11.58
C ASP A 199 -18.05 16.93 10.53
N ASP A 200 -18.90 16.88 9.51
CA ASP A 200 -18.88 15.80 8.51
C ASP A 200 -17.62 15.86 7.63
N ARG A 201 -17.05 17.04 7.37
CA ARG A 201 -15.79 17.21 6.65
C ARG A 201 -14.65 16.50 7.39
N LEU A 202 -14.55 16.75 8.71
CA LEU A 202 -13.54 16.13 9.57
C LEU A 202 -13.77 14.62 9.72
N ARG A 203 -15.04 14.17 9.80
CA ARG A 203 -15.34 12.72 9.81
C ARG A 203 -14.86 12.04 8.54
N ARG A 204 -15.09 12.65 7.37
CA ARG A 204 -14.64 12.13 6.08
C ARG A 204 -13.13 12.11 6.03
N ALA A 205 -12.45 13.24 6.33
CA ALA A 205 -11.00 13.38 6.29
C ALA A 205 -10.30 12.34 7.18
N PHE A 206 -10.72 12.22 8.45
CA PHE A 206 -10.10 11.27 9.38
C PHE A 206 -10.60 9.82 9.24
N SER A 207 -11.41 9.53 8.23
CA SER A 207 -11.84 8.17 7.91
C SER A 207 -11.24 7.60 6.62
N ILE A 208 -10.35 8.31 5.94
CA ILE A 208 -9.85 7.90 4.61
C ILE A 208 -8.91 6.69 4.64
N HIS A 209 -8.24 6.42 5.76
CA HIS A 209 -7.15 5.44 5.83
C HIS A 209 -7.48 4.06 5.25
N PRO A 210 -8.68 3.49 5.43
CA PRO A 210 -9.04 2.25 4.75
C PRO A 210 -8.97 2.33 3.23
N LEU A 211 -9.27 3.48 2.61
CA LEU A 211 -9.20 3.67 1.16
C LEU A 211 -7.78 3.50 0.63
N LEU A 212 -6.76 3.85 1.41
CA LEU A 212 -5.35 3.67 1.03
C LEU A 212 -4.97 2.19 0.82
N VAL A 213 -5.77 1.27 1.38
CA VAL A 213 -5.58 -0.19 1.24
C VAL A 213 -6.78 -0.88 0.58
N GLY A 214 -7.65 -0.11 -0.07
CA GLY A 214 -8.80 -0.61 -0.83
C GLY A 214 -10.01 -1.01 0.01
N GLY A 215 -10.08 -0.58 1.28
CA GLY A 215 -11.19 -0.84 2.19
C GLY A 215 -12.23 0.29 2.22
N ASN A 216 -13.51 -0.06 2.38
CA ASN A 216 -14.59 0.93 2.55
C ASN A 216 -14.61 1.45 4.01
N PRO A 217 -14.41 2.75 4.28
CA PRO A 217 -14.45 3.31 5.64
C PRO A 217 -15.75 3.03 6.40
N MET A 218 -16.87 2.86 5.70
CA MET A 218 -18.18 2.56 6.30
C MET A 218 -18.31 1.10 6.76
N GLN A 219 -17.39 0.21 6.34
CA GLN A 219 -17.47 -1.23 6.61
C GLN A 219 -16.18 -1.77 7.24
N THR A 220 -15.02 -1.16 6.95
CA THR A 220 -13.73 -1.60 7.47
C THR A 220 -13.65 -1.39 8.97
N THR A 221 -13.18 -2.41 9.68
CA THR A 221 -13.03 -2.39 11.14
C THR A 221 -12.25 -1.19 11.63
N SER A 222 -12.68 -0.60 12.75
CA SER A 222 -12.05 0.55 13.39
C SER A 222 -10.62 0.31 13.89
N ILE A 223 -10.10 -0.91 13.81
CA ILE A 223 -8.67 -1.19 14.06
C ILE A 223 -7.78 -0.31 13.17
N TYR A 224 -8.19 -0.01 11.94
CA TYR A 224 -7.44 0.87 11.04
C TYR A 224 -7.25 2.30 11.57
N CYS A 225 -8.01 2.73 12.57
CA CYS A 225 -7.75 3.99 13.27
C CYS A 225 -6.41 4.02 14.00
N LEU A 226 -5.70 2.87 14.16
CA LEU A 226 -4.33 2.83 14.66
C LEU A 226 -3.38 3.73 13.84
N ILE A 227 -3.69 3.95 12.55
CA ILE A 227 -2.88 4.73 11.63
C ILE A 227 -2.75 6.18 12.10
N HIS A 228 -3.79 6.79 12.67
CA HIS A 228 -3.69 8.15 13.25
C HIS A 228 -2.57 8.27 14.28
N TYR A 229 -2.38 7.26 15.15
CA TYR A 229 -1.29 7.28 16.10
C TYR A 229 0.07 6.96 15.45
N LEU A 230 0.07 6.07 14.47
CA LEU A 230 1.26 5.69 13.73
C LEU A 230 1.85 6.90 13.00
N GLU A 231 1.03 7.67 12.27
CA GLU A 231 1.42 8.91 11.60
C GLU A 231 1.95 9.94 12.61
N ARG A 232 1.24 10.14 13.76
CA ARG A 232 1.70 11.05 14.82
C ARG A 232 3.04 10.65 15.44
N LYS A 233 3.34 9.35 15.49
CA LYS A 233 4.57 8.85 16.11
C LYS A 233 5.77 8.91 15.19
N TRP A 234 5.61 8.68 13.89
CA TRP A 234 6.72 8.58 12.93
C TRP A 234 6.64 9.55 11.76
N GLY A 235 5.55 10.27 11.57
CA GLY A 235 5.34 11.14 10.42
C GLY A 235 5.09 10.37 9.13
N ILE A 236 5.09 11.12 8.03
CA ILE A 236 5.01 10.59 6.66
C ILE A 236 6.31 10.93 5.93
N TRP A 237 6.82 9.95 5.19
CA TRP A 237 8.10 10.01 4.53
C TRP A 237 7.99 9.67 3.05
N PHE A 238 8.88 10.24 2.26
CA PHE A 238 9.02 9.99 0.84
C PHE A 238 10.47 9.62 0.51
N PRO A 239 10.75 8.53 -0.22
CA PRO A 239 12.11 8.19 -0.64
C PRO A 239 12.60 9.19 -1.68
N ARG A 240 13.80 9.77 -1.50
CA ARG A 240 14.41 10.64 -2.51
C ARG A 240 14.50 9.91 -3.86
N GLY A 241 13.97 10.50 -4.91
CA GLY A 241 13.91 9.92 -6.25
C GLY A 241 12.71 8.99 -6.47
N GLY A 242 11.76 8.91 -5.51
CA GLY A 242 10.53 8.11 -5.59
C GLY A 242 10.63 6.73 -4.96
N THR A 243 9.50 6.05 -4.87
CA THR A 243 9.38 4.72 -4.24
C THR A 243 10.25 3.66 -4.93
N GLY A 244 10.54 3.85 -6.22
CA GLY A 244 11.45 2.97 -6.95
C GLY A 244 12.88 2.93 -6.41
N GLU A 245 13.36 3.99 -5.77
CA GLU A 245 14.69 3.99 -5.16
C GLU A 245 14.71 3.11 -3.89
N LEU A 246 13.61 3.04 -3.16
CA LEU A 246 13.47 2.08 -2.05
C LEU A 246 13.44 0.63 -2.56
N VAL A 247 12.77 0.36 -3.69
CA VAL A 247 12.83 -0.96 -4.34
C VAL A 247 14.27 -1.31 -4.71
N LYS A 248 14.99 -0.40 -5.36
CA LYS A 248 16.40 -0.62 -5.74
C LYS A 248 17.29 -0.89 -4.52
N ALA A 249 17.07 -0.15 -3.43
CA ALA A 249 17.80 -0.34 -2.17
C ALA A 249 17.60 -1.76 -1.60
N LEU A 250 16.35 -2.25 -1.59
CA LEU A 250 16.04 -3.60 -1.12
C LEU A 250 16.58 -4.69 -2.06
N VAL A 251 16.54 -4.48 -3.38
CA VAL A 251 17.12 -5.39 -4.38
C VAL A 251 18.63 -5.47 -4.19
N LYS A 252 19.30 -4.33 -4.09
CA LYS A 252 20.75 -4.26 -3.85
C LYS A 252 21.15 -5.01 -2.58
N LEU A 253 20.44 -4.77 -1.47
CA LEU A 253 20.67 -5.54 -0.22
C LEU A 253 20.45 -7.04 -0.45
N SER A 254 19.39 -7.42 -1.16
CA SER A 254 19.08 -8.83 -1.44
C SER A 254 20.18 -9.52 -2.24
N GLU A 255 20.73 -8.86 -3.26
CA GLU A 255 21.85 -9.36 -4.05
C GLU A 255 23.15 -9.47 -3.23
N GLU A 256 23.46 -8.46 -2.42
CA GLU A 256 24.63 -8.46 -1.51
C GLU A 256 24.62 -9.64 -0.54
N VAL A 257 23.43 -10.07 -0.10
CA VAL A 257 23.30 -11.21 0.83
C VAL A 257 23.10 -12.54 0.10
N GLY A 258 23.17 -12.58 -1.23
CA GLY A 258 23.17 -13.78 -2.05
C GLY A 258 21.78 -14.32 -2.40
N ILE A 259 20.74 -13.48 -2.43
CA ILE A 259 19.44 -13.81 -3.00
C ILE A 259 19.53 -13.71 -4.53
N LYS A 260 19.01 -14.73 -5.24
CA LYS A 260 18.96 -14.76 -6.69
C LYS A 260 17.63 -14.23 -7.21
N PHE A 261 17.68 -13.51 -8.34
CA PHE A 261 16.50 -13.03 -9.06
C PHE A 261 16.37 -13.71 -10.42
N GLU A 262 15.17 -14.15 -10.76
CA GLU A 262 14.79 -14.67 -12.07
C GLU A 262 13.56 -13.90 -12.56
N LEU A 263 13.81 -12.88 -13.35
CA LEU A 263 12.81 -12.01 -13.94
C LEU A 263 12.34 -12.54 -15.30
N ASN A 264 11.26 -11.98 -15.87
CA ASN A 264 10.62 -12.44 -17.10
C ASN A 264 10.25 -13.94 -17.05
N SER A 265 9.93 -14.46 -15.87
CA SER A 265 9.73 -15.89 -15.62
C SER A 265 8.34 -16.16 -15.05
N GLN A 266 7.43 -16.61 -15.90
CA GLN A 266 6.06 -16.91 -15.54
C GLN A 266 5.95 -18.27 -14.85
N VAL A 267 5.39 -18.28 -13.65
CA VAL A 267 5.03 -19.50 -12.93
C VAL A 267 3.58 -19.85 -13.22
N ASP A 268 3.32 -21.08 -13.64
CA ASP A 268 1.99 -21.55 -14.01
C ASP A 268 1.37 -22.51 -12.99
N LYS A 269 2.23 -23.21 -12.21
CA LYS A 269 1.70 -24.22 -11.29
C LYS A 269 2.60 -24.39 -10.05
N VAL A 270 1.95 -24.64 -8.92
CA VAL A 270 2.60 -25.17 -7.71
C VAL A 270 2.63 -26.70 -7.79
N LEU A 271 3.81 -27.27 -7.62
CA LEU A 271 3.97 -28.71 -7.50
C LEU A 271 3.59 -29.16 -6.07
N VAL A 272 2.71 -30.12 -5.95
CA VAL A 272 2.23 -30.63 -4.67
C VAL A 272 2.42 -32.15 -4.62
N GLU A 273 3.13 -32.61 -3.61
CA GLU A 273 3.33 -34.04 -3.32
C GLU A 273 2.96 -34.32 -1.88
N ASN A 274 2.16 -35.36 -1.65
CA ASN A 274 1.67 -35.75 -0.32
C ASN A 274 1.04 -34.58 0.47
N GLY A 275 0.29 -33.71 -0.23
CA GLY A 275 -0.38 -32.54 0.39
C GLY A 275 0.54 -31.37 0.78
N ARG A 276 1.79 -31.37 0.32
CA ARG A 276 2.77 -30.29 0.58
C ARG A 276 3.28 -29.73 -0.74
N ALA A 277 3.46 -28.40 -0.77
CA ALA A 277 4.14 -27.76 -1.88
C ALA A 277 5.61 -28.19 -1.88
N CYS A 278 6.09 -28.73 -3.01
CA CYS A 278 7.46 -29.21 -3.19
C CYS A 278 8.22 -28.49 -4.32
N GLY A 279 7.61 -27.49 -4.96
CA GLY A 279 8.22 -26.72 -6.04
C GLY A 279 7.22 -25.99 -6.89
N ILE A 280 7.68 -25.55 -8.05
CA ILE A 280 6.88 -24.84 -9.05
C ILE A 280 7.12 -25.43 -10.45
N GLN A 281 6.19 -25.12 -11.36
CA GLN A 281 6.35 -25.33 -12.80
C GLN A 281 6.20 -23.99 -13.52
N PHE A 282 7.12 -23.70 -14.41
CA PHE A 282 7.08 -22.54 -15.30
C PHE A 282 6.19 -22.78 -16.52
N SER A 283 5.80 -21.69 -17.20
CA SER A 283 4.99 -21.75 -18.43
C SER A 283 5.67 -22.52 -19.59
N ASN A 284 6.99 -22.58 -19.61
CA ASN A 284 7.75 -23.39 -20.56
C ASN A 284 7.78 -24.89 -20.22
N GLY A 285 7.13 -25.32 -19.13
CA GLY A 285 7.08 -26.70 -18.67
C GLY A 285 8.23 -27.12 -17.74
N GLU A 286 9.26 -26.30 -17.56
CA GLU A 286 10.35 -26.56 -16.61
C GLU A 286 9.80 -26.69 -15.19
N LYS A 287 10.30 -27.69 -14.46
CA LYS A 287 9.95 -27.92 -13.05
C LYS A 287 11.14 -27.61 -12.15
N ARG A 288 10.89 -26.96 -11.04
CA ARG A 288 11.91 -26.65 -10.04
C ARG A 288 11.45 -26.99 -8.63
N ASN A 289 12.19 -27.89 -7.99
CA ASN A 289 11.90 -28.33 -6.64
C ASN A 289 12.42 -27.35 -5.60
N SER A 290 11.68 -27.23 -4.50
CA SER A 290 12.01 -26.35 -3.38
C SER A 290 11.42 -26.90 -2.06
N HIS A 291 12.07 -26.61 -0.94
CA HIS A 291 11.57 -26.98 0.38
C HIS A 291 10.46 -26.03 0.87
N LEU A 292 10.43 -24.81 0.32
CA LEU A 292 9.43 -23.77 0.64
C LEU A 292 9.09 -23.00 -0.64
N VAL A 293 7.79 -22.82 -0.89
CA VAL A 293 7.27 -21.94 -1.93
C VAL A 293 6.41 -20.87 -1.27
N ALA A 294 6.73 -19.61 -1.55
CA ALA A 294 6.00 -18.47 -1.04
C ALA A 294 5.53 -17.56 -2.19
N PHE A 295 4.49 -16.78 -1.96
CA PHE A 295 3.92 -15.90 -2.96
C PHE A 295 3.75 -14.49 -2.43
N ASP A 296 4.25 -13.51 -3.20
CA ASP A 296 3.92 -12.10 -3.11
C ASP A 296 3.05 -11.72 -4.32
N ALA A 297 1.87 -12.31 -4.37
CA ALA A 297 0.90 -12.16 -5.44
C ALA A 297 -0.53 -12.16 -4.85
N ASP A 298 -1.52 -11.78 -5.65
CA ASP A 298 -2.92 -11.79 -5.24
C ASP A 298 -3.38 -13.21 -4.81
N PRO A 299 -3.68 -13.44 -3.50
CA PRO A 299 -3.97 -14.76 -3.00
C PRO A 299 -5.12 -15.48 -3.72
N PRO A 300 -6.26 -14.84 -4.06
CA PRO A 300 -7.31 -15.48 -4.84
C PRO A 300 -6.84 -15.98 -6.20
N LYS A 301 -5.96 -15.23 -6.87
CA LYS A 301 -5.41 -15.65 -8.17
C LYS A 301 -4.44 -16.81 -8.01
N VAL A 302 -3.56 -16.77 -6.99
CA VAL A 302 -2.66 -17.89 -6.66
C VAL A 302 -3.47 -19.17 -6.44
N TYR A 303 -4.48 -19.12 -5.55
CA TYR A 303 -5.32 -20.30 -5.31
C TYR A 303 -6.03 -20.77 -6.57
N ARG A 304 -6.62 -19.87 -7.35
CA ARG A 304 -7.43 -20.23 -8.52
C ARG A 304 -6.61 -20.75 -9.69
N LYS A 305 -5.45 -20.14 -9.93
CA LYS A 305 -4.68 -20.39 -11.17
C LYS A 305 -3.48 -21.30 -10.97
N LEU A 306 -2.80 -21.20 -9.82
CA LEU A 306 -1.53 -21.89 -9.62
C LEU A 306 -1.63 -23.18 -8.78
N ILE A 307 -2.71 -23.34 -8.00
CA ILE A 307 -2.91 -24.52 -7.17
C ILE A 307 -4.09 -25.33 -7.73
N ASP A 308 -3.87 -26.59 -8.02
CA ASP A 308 -4.88 -27.50 -8.52
C ASP A 308 -6.08 -27.59 -7.53
N SER A 309 -7.30 -27.67 -8.06
CA SER A 309 -8.53 -27.68 -7.25
C SER A 309 -8.56 -28.84 -6.26
N THR A 310 -7.95 -29.98 -6.57
CA THR A 310 -7.85 -31.16 -5.70
C THR A 310 -7.04 -30.91 -4.44
N HIS A 311 -6.19 -29.87 -4.43
CA HIS A 311 -5.35 -29.47 -3.30
C HIS A 311 -5.92 -28.26 -2.52
N ARG A 312 -7.10 -27.71 -2.92
CA ARG A 312 -7.70 -26.46 -2.38
C ARG A 312 -8.95 -26.70 -1.56
N MET A 313 -8.95 -27.60 -0.61
CA MET A 313 -10.15 -27.96 0.17
C MET A 313 -10.87 -26.77 0.82
N LYS A 314 -10.14 -25.78 1.32
CA LYS A 314 -10.68 -24.56 1.98
C LYS A 314 -11.01 -23.44 1.01
N TRP A 315 -10.27 -23.31 -0.09
CA TRP A 315 -10.31 -22.19 -1.02
C TRP A 315 -10.89 -22.62 -2.37
N THR A 316 -12.14 -23.10 -2.33
CA THR A 316 -12.90 -23.48 -3.52
C THR A 316 -13.18 -22.27 -4.41
N ASP A 317 -13.42 -22.49 -5.70
CA ASP A 317 -13.73 -21.42 -6.64
C ASP A 317 -14.97 -20.63 -6.20
N SER A 318 -16.03 -21.33 -5.75
CA SER A 318 -17.23 -20.68 -5.21
C SER A 318 -16.92 -19.77 -4.01
N LYS A 319 -16.03 -20.18 -3.10
CA LYS A 319 -15.63 -19.34 -1.98
C LYS A 319 -14.84 -18.12 -2.45
N LEU A 320 -13.94 -18.31 -3.42
CA LEU A 320 -13.15 -17.21 -4.00
C LEU A 320 -14.06 -16.20 -4.72
N ASP A 321 -15.09 -16.65 -5.46
CA ASP A 321 -16.04 -15.79 -6.14
C ASP A 321 -16.87 -14.92 -5.18
N ASN A 322 -17.17 -15.47 -4.00
CA ASN A 322 -17.98 -14.81 -2.97
C ASN A 322 -17.17 -13.94 -1.99
N LEU A 323 -15.85 -13.81 -2.16
CA LEU A 323 -15.07 -12.87 -1.35
C LEU A 323 -15.45 -11.42 -1.65
N ALA A 324 -15.37 -10.59 -0.61
CA ALA A 324 -15.39 -9.15 -0.78
C ALA A 324 -14.03 -8.68 -1.31
N TYR A 325 -14.04 -8.11 -2.51
CA TYR A 325 -12.84 -7.55 -3.13
C TYR A 325 -12.80 -6.03 -2.91
N SER A 326 -11.58 -5.47 -2.96
CA SER A 326 -11.36 -4.03 -2.95
C SER A 326 -12.04 -3.33 -4.13
N MET A 327 -12.13 -2.03 -4.08
CA MET A 327 -12.39 -1.20 -5.25
C MET A 327 -11.27 -1.40 -6.29
N GLY A 328 -11.54 -1.05 -7.53
CA GLY A 328 -10.54 -0.82 -8.57
C GLY A 328 -10.02 0.61 -8.50
N LEU A 329 -8.97 0.89 -9.26
CA LEU A 329 -8.38 2.22 -9.37
C LEU A 329 -8.30 2.65 -10.83
N PHE A 330 -8.67 3.90 -11.08
CA PHE A 330 -8.25 4.63 -12.27
C PHE A 330 -7.13 5.58 -11.85
N VAL A 331 -5.98 5.51 -12.52
CA VAL A 331 -4.83 6.36 -12.20
C VAL A 331 -4.39 7.08 -13.45
N TRP A 332 -4.47 8.42 -13.43
CA TRP A 332 -3.98 9.27 -14.49
C TRP A 332 -2.65 9.87 -14.11
N TYR A 333 -1.63 9.66 -14.93
CA TYR A 333 -0.28 10.19 -14.82
C TYR A 333 -0.10 11.31 -15.82
N PHE A 334 0.45 12.44 -15.39
CA PHE A 334 0.72 13.55 -16.29
C PHE A 334 1.85 14.42 -15.81
N GLY A 335 2.57 14.99 -16.77
CA GLY A 335 3.58 16.01 -16.57
C GLY A 335 3.12 17.36 -17.10
N THR A 336 3.57 18.43 -16.48
CA THR A 336 3.26 19.80 -16.90
C THR A 336 4.53 20.60 -17.10
N THR A 337 4.53 21.50 -18.11
CA THR A 337 5.62 22.46 -18.37
C THR A 337 5.63 23.63 -17.38
N LYS A 338 4.62 23.73 -16.51
CA LYS A 338 4.47 24.73 -15.48
C LYS A 338 4.36 24.07 -14.11
N ALA A 339 5.05 24.61 -13.11
CA ALA A 339 4.89 24.16 -11.72
C ALA A 339 3.64 24.77 -11.07
N TYR A 340 3.04 24.00 -10.14
CA TYR A 340 1.87 24.39 -9.33
C TYR A 340 2.22 24.37 -7.84
N PRO A 341 3.00 25.38 -7.33
CA PRO A 341 3.57 25.35 -5.99
C PRO A 341 2.55 25.29 -4.86
N ASP A 342 1.32 25.73 -5.09
CA ASP A 342 0.25 25.70 -4.10
C ASP A 342 -0.33 24.29 -3.86
N VAL A 343 -0.04 23.32 -4.73
CA VAL A 343 -0.46 21.92 -4.56
C VAL A 343 0.53 21.20 -3.66
N GLN A 344 0.04 20.58 -2.60
CA GLN A 344 0.87 19.84 -1.65
C GLN A 344 1.24 18.45 -2.19
N HIS A 345 2.23 17.81 -1.54
CA HIS A 345 2.72 16.48 -1.94
C HIS A 345 1.58 15.46 -2.03
N HIS A 346 0.72 15.41 -1.01
CA HIS A 346 -0.48 14.60 -0.97
C HIS A 346 -1.69 15.51 -0.82
N THR A 347 -2.51 15.61 -1.84
CA THR A 347 -3.77 16.40 -1.80
C THR A 347 -4.95 15.47 -2.04
N ILE A 348 -5.91 15.48 -1.13
CA ILE A 348 -7.13 14.68 -1.19
C ILE A 348 -8.30 15.60 -1.47
N ILE A 349 -8.90 15.45 -2.64
CA ILE A 349 -10.06 16.23 -3.08
C ILE A 349 -11.30 15.43 -2.73
N MET A 350 -12.11 15.97 -1.82
CA MET A 350 -13.33 15.33 -1.33
C MET A 350 -14.53 15.82 -2.17
N GLY A 351 -15.18 14.89 -2.89
CA GLY A 351 -16.45 15.17 -3.56
C GLY A 351 -17.57 15.51 -2.57
N GLU A 352 -18.67 16.03 -3.09
CA GLU A 352 -19.85 16.38 -2.28
C GLU A 352 -20.51 15.14 -1.69
N THR A 353 -20.62 14.08 -2.47
CA THR A 353 -21.39 12.87 -2.19
C THR A 353 -20.54 11.68 -1.76
N PHE A 354 -19.61 11.89 -0.80
CA PHE A 354 -18.62 10.88 -0.40
C PHE A 354 -19.22 9.52 0.01
N LYS A 355 -20.36 9.51 0.71
CA LYS A 355 -21.00 8.26 1.16
C LYS A 355 -21.69 7.54 0.01
N GLU A 356 -22.31 8.30 -0.85
CA GLU A 356 -22.97 7.84 -2.08
C GLU A 356 -21.93 7.25 -3.03
N LEU A 357 -20.84 7.96 -3.28
CA LEU A 357 -19.68 7.47 -4.06
C LEU A 357 -19.20 6.10 -3.55
N LEU A 358 -19.03 5.94 -2.24
CA LEU A 358 -18.63 4.65 -1.68
C LEU A 358 -19.71 3.56 -1.87
N ALA A 359 -20.99 3.91 -1.81
CA ALA A 359 -22.06 2.98 -2.09
C ALA A 359 -22.10 2.58 -3.57
N GLU A 360 -21.90 3.51 -4.48
CA GLU A 360 -21.79 3.28 -5.92
C GLU A 360 -20.63 2.33 -6.25
N ILE A 361 -19.43 2.60 -5.72
CA ILE A 361 -18.25 1.78 -5.98
C ILE A 361 -18.38 0.36 -5.41
N TYR A 362 -18.76 0.23 -4.13
CA TYR A 362 -18.66 -1.06 -3.45
C TYR A 362 -19.94 -1.92 -3.56
N LYS A 363 -21.13 -1.29 -3.62
CA LYS A 363 -22.42 -2.00 -3.64
C LYS A 363 -23.06 -2.03 -5.02
N GLN A 364 -23.28 -0.84 -5.61
CA GLN A 364 -23.98 -0.71 -6.90
C GLN A 364 -23.06 -1.08 -8.07
N LYS A 365 -21.74 -0.93 -7.90
CA LYS A 365 -20.71 -1.19 -8.90
C LYS A 365 -20.93 -0.40 -10.19
N VAL A 366 -21.14 0.90 -10.03
CA VAL A 366 -21.28 1.86 -11.12
C VAL A 366 -20.19 2.94 -11.01
N LEU A 367 -19.84 3.55 -12.13
CA LEU A 367 -18.99 4.74 -12.14
C LEU A 367 -19.82 5.91 -11.64
N SER A 368 -19.22 6.72 -10.76
CA SER A 368 -19.82 7.93 -10.21
C SER A 368 -19.52 9.13 -11.10
N ASP A 369 -20.44 10.09 -11.10
CA ASP A 369 -20.23 11.40 -11.68
C ASP A 369 -19.56 12.39 -10.70
N ASP A 370 -19.60 12.11 -9.39
CA ASP A 370 -18.90 12.89 -8.35
C ASP A 370 -17.73 12.09 -7.79
N LEU A 371 -16.49 12.46 -8.17
CA LEU A 371 -15.29 11.74 -7.81
C LEU A 371 -14.56 12.40 -6.65
N SER A 372 -14.21 11.63 -5.64
CA SER A 372 -13.16 12.00 -4.70
C SER A 372 -11.81 11.55 -5.26
N LEU A 373 -10.82 12.41 -5.22
CA LEU A 373 -9.53 12.19 -5.87
C LEU A 373 -8.39 12.24 -4.86
N TYR A 374 -7.35 11.47 -5.11
CA TYR A 374 -6.06 11.64 -4.46
C TYR A 374 -5.06 12.11 -5.52
N LEU A 375 -4.52 13.32 -5.32
CA LEU A 375 -3.51 13.92 -6.18
C LEU A 375 -2.14 13.87 -5.49
N HIS A 376 -1.16 13.33 -6.18
CA HIS A 376 0.22 13.21 -5.73
C HIS A 376 1.13 14.11 -6.58
N ARG A 377 1.86 15.00 -5.90
CA ARG A 377 2.84 15.90 -6.48
C ARG A 377 4.20 15.70 -5.81
N PRO A 378 5.00 14.74 -6.23
CA PRO A 378 6.28 14.45 -5.57
C PRO A 378 7.30 15.59 -5.66
N ALA A 379 7.21 16.45 -6.68
CA ALA A 379 8.09 17.62 -6.83
C ALA A 379 7.95 18.64 -5.68
N ALA A 380 6.85 18.60 -4.91
CA ALA A 380 6.71 19.39 -3.69
C ALA A 380 7.74 19.04 -2.61
N THR A 381 8.23 17.79 -2.59
CA THR A 381 9.23 17.30 -1.62
C THR A 381 10.59 17.05 -2.28
N ASP A 382 10.59 16.55 -3.52
CA ASP A 382 11.81 16.24 -4.28
C ASP A 382 11.72 16.77 -5.71
N ALA A 383 12.34 17.93 -5.94
CA ALA A 383 12.33 18.58 -7.25
C ALA A 383 12.92 17.72 -8.39
N THR A 384 13.67 16.66 -8.09
CA THR A 384 14.24 15.75 -9.11
C THR A 384 13.21 14.84 -9.78
N MET A 385 11.96 14.88 -9.32
CA MET A 385 10.87 14.07 -9.87
C MET A 385 10.27 14.64 -11.17
N ALA A 386 10.52 15.93 -11.47
CA ALA A 386 10.04 16.61 -12.66
C ALA A 386 11.15 17.44 -13.31
N PRO A 387 11.00 17.87 -14.58
CA PRO A 387 11.86 18.86 -15.22
C PRO A 387 11.84 20.19 -14.48
N GLU A 388 12.90 20.98 -14.63
CA GLU A 388 12.97 22.34 -14.08
C GLU A 388 11.81 23.20 -14.62
N GLY A 389 11.11 23.86 -13.71
CA GLY A 389 9.95 24.71 -14.01
C GLY A 389 8.64 23.95 -14.27
N GLY A 390 8.67 22.62 -14.33
CA GLY A 390 7.52 21.75 -14.48
C GLY A 390 7.12 21.00 -13.23
N ASP A 391 6.07 20.17 -13.33
CA ASP A 391 5.64 19.26 -12.28
C ASP A 391 5.29 17.87 -12.84
N ALA A 392 5.43 16.85 -12.01
CA ALA A 392 4.95 15.50 -12.27
C ALA A 392 3.79 15.18 -11.30
N PHE A 393 2.73 14.64 -11.82
CA PHE A 393 1.55 14.28 -11.04
C PHE A 393 1.10 12.87 -11.34
N TYR A 394 0.51 12.22 -10.34
CA TYR A 394 -0.53 11.26 -10.63
C TYR A 394 -1.79 11.60 -9.83
N VAL A 395 -2.93 11.30 -10.41
CA VAL A 395 -4.22 11.40 -9.72
C VAL A 395 -4.90 10.05 -9.73
N LEU A 396 -5.36 9.64 -8.56
CA LEU A 396 -6.03 8.38 -8.35
C LEU A 396 -7.50 8.65 -8.06
N ALA A 397 -8.38 8.03 -8.87
CA ALA A 397 -9.80 7.97 -8.62
C ALA A 397 -10.19 6.54 -8.21
N PRO A 398 -10.83 6.35 -7.04
CA PRO A 398 -11.42 5.08 -6.69
C PRO A 398 -12.61 4.80 -7.62
N VAL A 399 -12.63 3.60 -8.20
CA VAL A 399 -13.66 3.17 -9.16
C VAL A 399 -14.14 1.76 -8.83
N PRO A 400 -15.28 1.30 -9.35
CA PRO A 400 -15.67 -0.09 -9.19
C PRO A 400 -14.63 -1.04 -9.78
N ASN A 401 -14.42 -2.19 -9.12
CA ASN A 401 -13.59 -3.24 -9.68
C ASN A 401 -14.26 -3.94 -10.87
N LYS A 402 -13.54 -4.81 -11.56
CA LYS A 402 -14.02 -5.48 -12.81
C LYS A 402 -15.28 -6.32 -12.66
N LYS A 403 -15.76 -6.60 -11.46
CA LYS A 403 -17.10 -7.19 -11.25
C LYS A 403 -18.23 -6.25 -11.70
N ALA A 404 -17.95 -4.97 -11.92
CA ALA A 404 -18.88 -3.98 -12.48
C ALA A 404 -19.07 -4.09 -14.00
N GLN A 405 -18.23 -4.84 -14.69
CA GLN A 405 -18.26 -5.00 -16.16
C GLN A 405 -18.20 -3.67 -16.94
N VAL A 406 -17.46 -2.68 -16.43
CA VAL A 406 -17.23 -1.40 -17.12
C VAL A 406 -16.34 -1.65 -18.34
N ASN A 407 -16.73 -1.11 -19.49
CA ASN A 407 -15.88 -1.09 -20.69
C ASN A 407 -14.80 0.00 -20.55
N TRP A 408 -13.64 -0.34 -19.99
CA TRP A 408 -12.57 0.62 -19.73
C TRP A 408 -11.92 1.20 -20.99
N LYS A 409 -12.04 0.55 -22.14
CA LYS A 409 -11.57 1.11 -23.43
C LYS A 409 -12.33 2.38 -23.82
N GLU A 410 -13.59 2.47 -23.44
CA GLU A 410 -14.45 3.64 -23.70
C GLU A 410 -14.53 4.57 -22.47
N ALA A 411 -14.62 3.99 -21.28
CA ALA A 411 -14.79 4.75 -20.03
C ALA A 411 -13.51 5.47 -19.61
N GLY A 412 -12.33 4.90 -19.89
CA GLY A 412 -11.05 5.43 -19.43
C GLY A 412 -10.82 6.88 -19.83
N GLU A 413 -11.03 7.22 -21.11
CA GLU A 413 -10.85 8.59 -21.59
C GLU A 413 -11.93 9.55 -21.03
N LYS A 414 -13.17 9.08 -20.85
CA LYS A 414 -14.22 9.87 -20.21
C LYS A 414 -13.88 10.23 -18.78
N VAL A 415 -13.41 9.25 -17.99
CA VAL A 415 -12.95 9.47 -16.61
C VAL A 415 -11.75 10.41 -16.59
N ARG A 416 -10.79 10.24 -17.50
CA ARG A 416 -9.62 11.14 -17.60
C ARG A 416 -10.06 12.59 -17.84
N MET A 417 -10.99 12.82 -18.78
CA MET A 417 -11.49 14.16 -19.09
C MET A 417 -12.26 14.77 -17.90
N GLN A 418 -13.06 13.98 -17.20
CA GLN A 418 -13.78 14.39 -16.00
C GLN A 418 -12.81 14.81 -14.90
N VAL A 419 -11.79 13.99 -14.62
CA VAL A 419 -10.75 14.28 -13.64
C VAL A 419 -9.95 15.52 -14.03
N GLN A 420 -9.54 15.64 -15.30
CA GLN A 420 -8.83 16.82 -15.80
C GLN A 420 -9.65 18.09 -15.58
N LYS A 421 -10.94 18.07 -15.94
CA LYS A 421 -11.84 19.21 -15.72
C LYS A 421 -11.93 19.59 -14.24
N GLN A 422 -12.14 18.62 -13.36
CA GLN A 422 -12.22 18.87 -11.92
C GLN A 422 -10.93 19.51 -11.37
N LEU A 423 -9.76 19.04 -11.79
CA LEU A 423 -8.47 19.60 -11.40
C LEU A 423 -8.26 21.00 -11.97
N GLN A 424 -8.63 21.23 -13.21
CA GLN A 424 -8.48 22.53 -13.89
C GLN A 424 -9.37 23.59 -13.26
N ASP A 425 -10.60 23.22 -12.89
CA ASP A 425 -11.56 24.13 -12.26
C ASP A 425 -11.21 24.45 -10.80
N SER A 426 -10.26 23.69 -10.16
CA SER A 426 -9.91 23.84 -8.75
C SER A 426 -8.44 24.16 -8.51
N LEU A 427 -7.56 23.17 -8.64
CA LEU A 427 -6.17 23.23 -8.18
C LEU A 427 -5.15 23.54 -9.28
N LEU A 428 -5.44 23.18 -10.53
CA LEU A 428 -4.50 23.24 -11.64
C LEU A 428 -5.05 24.14 -12.77
N PRO A 429 -5.23 25.45 -12.55
CA PRO A 429 -5.79 26.33 -13.55
C PRO A 429 -4.96 26.32 -14.85
N ARG A 430 -5.67 26.25 -15.98
CA ARG A 430 -5.10 26.18 -17.34
C ARG A 430 -4.25 24.91 -17.54
N LEU A 431 -4.64 23.79 -16.90
CA LEU A 431 -3.93 22.51 -17.02
C LEU A 431 -3.79 22.05 -18.48
N ASP A 432 -4.82 22.25 -19.28
CA ASP A 432 -4.86 21.91 -20.71
C ASP A 432 -3.75 22.58 -21.53
N GLU A 433 -3.37 23.83 -21.17
CA GLU A 433 -2.32 24.58 -21.88
C GLU A 433 -0.90 24.11 -21.50
N TYR A 434 -0.71 23.58 -20.29
CA TYR A 434 0.59 23.20 -19.75
C TYR A 434 0.82 21.69 -19.71
N LEU A 435 -0.17 20.90 -20.14
CA LEU A 435 -0.08 19.45 -20.19
C LEU A 435 0.96 19.01 -21.24
N ASP A 436 2.00 18.30 -20.82
CA ASP A 436 3.09 17.87 -21.67
C ASP A 436 3.00 16.35 -21.94
N ILE A 437 2.97 15.56 -20.89
CA ILE A 437 2.85 14.11 -20.96
C ILE A 437 1.58 13.65 -20.27
N SER A 438 0.87 12.68 -20.86
CA SER A 438 -0.38 12.15 -20.32
C SER A 438 -0.57 10.69 -20.69
N PHE A 439 -0.85 9.86 -19.67
CA PHE A 439 -1.30 8.47 -19.84
C PHE A 439 -2.06 8.00 -18.60
N PHE A 440 -2.89 6.98 -18.72
CA PHE A 440 -3.64 6.45 -17.58
C PHE A 440 -3.56 4.93 -17.51
N VAL A 441 -3.90 4.41 -16.34
CA VAL A 441 -3.97 2.99 -15.99
C VAL A 441 -5.36 2.71 -15.43
N THR A 442 -6.00 1.68 -15.94
CA THR A 442 -7.37 1.25 -15.60
C THR A 442 -7.39 -0.04 -14.81
N PRO A 443 -8.53 -0.47 -14.24
CA PRO A 443 -8.66 -1.81 -13.67
C PRO A 443 -8.28 -2.96 -14.62
N ASP A 444 -8.48 -2.81 -15.94
CA ASP A 444 -8.01 -3.79 -16.92
C ASP A 444 -6.49 -3.91 -16.92
N ASP A 445 -5.79 -2.78 -16.91
CA ASP A 445 -4.32 -2.74 -16.83
C ASP A 445 -3.79 -3.35 -15.52
N PHE A 446 -4.47 -3.13 -14.39
CA PHE A 446 -4.07 -3.73 -13.11
C PHE A 446 -4.19 -5.26 -13.15
N GLU A 447 -5.24 -5.81 -13.77
CA GLU A 447 -5.35 -7.25 -13.95
C GLU A 447 -4.28 -7.80 -14.87
N ASP A 448 -4.03 -7.15 -16.00
CA ASP A 448 -3.11 -7.62 -17.03
C ASP A 448 -1.64 -7.51 -16.60
N LYS A 449 -1.24 -6.36 -16.05
CA LYS A 449 0.17 -6.08 -15.71
C LYS A 449 0.59 -6.63 -14.35
N PHE A 450 -0.30 -6.54 -13.35
CA PHE A 450 0.03 -6.90 -11.97
C PHE A 450 -0.63 -8.20 -11.51
N ASN A 451 -1.27 -8.92 -12.41
CA ASN A 451 -1.89 -10.20 -12.09
C ASN A 451 -2.89 -10.14 -10.92
N THR A 452 -3.58 -9.00 -10.75
CA THR A 452 -4.67 -8.89 -9.76
C THR A 452 -5.90 -9.69 -10.24
N LEU A 453 -6.76 -10.09 -9.33
CA LEU A 453 -8.05 -10.64 -9.66
C LEU A 453 -9.09 -9.53 -9.53
N TRP A 454 -9.77 -9.22 -10.62
CA TRP A 454 -10.78 -8.15 -10.71
C TRP A 454 -10.23 -6.70 -10.75
N GLY A 455 -8.95 -6.50 -11.07
CA GLY A 455 -8.38 -5.17 -11.32
C GLY A 455 -8.00 -4.36 -10.09
#